data_b6e5f2ef210cacfd059a7f2390e8e281
#
_entry.id   b6e5f2ef210cacfd059a7f2390e8e281
#
_cell.length_a   1.000
_cell.length_b   1.000
_cell.length_c   1.000
_cell.angle_alpha   90.00
_cell.angle_beta   90.00
_cell.angle_gamma   90.00
#
_symmetry.space_group_name_H-M   'P 1'
#
loop_
_entity.id
_entity.type
_entity.pdbx_description
1 polymer ?
#
loop_
_entity_poly.entity_id
_entity_poly.type
_entity_poly.pdbx_seq_one_letter_code
_entity_poly.pdbx_strand_id
1 'polypeptide(L)'
;MRFAGKVWRLLVGIKDGLVLVFMLLFFSALFAVLTARPSPASVRDGALLLALDGAIVEERTEVDPFAALLSGQAPMGEYQARDLVHALDKAAEDDRIDAVVLDLDRFVGGGQVHLQEVGEALDRVRAAQKPVLTYATAYTDDSMLLAAHASEVWVNPLGGAVVAGPGGERLYYAGLLDKLKVNARVYKVGEYKSAVEPYNSTGMSEPARENARALYATLWEEYRANMKKARPGADIERVTTQPVEWVTAARGDLATAALQAGLVDKLGSRADFEKRVVELVGDDEWGEGPNAYPHTTLATWLSDNPLPTKGKSIGVITVAGEIVDGDAGPGVAGGDRIAALLDEALDNDLAGLVVRVDSPGGSVLASEVIREAILRQKARKIPVAVSMANVAASGGYWVSTPADRIFAEPETITGSIGIFAVVPTFEETAAMIGVTTDGVRTTPLSGQPDFIGGFTPEADAMMQAFIENGYEDFLSRVGAARGMTRDQVDAVGQGRVWDGGTARQLR
;
A
#
# COMPACT_ATOMS: atom_id res chain seq x y z
N MET A 1 -9.85 84.00 12.59
CA MET A 1 -9.11 82.71 12.64
C MET A 1 -9.76 81.62 13.51
N ARG A 2 -10.39 81.90 14.65
CA ARG A 2 -11.01 80.88 15.52
C ARG A 2 -12.24 80.20 14.92
N PHE A 3 -13.02 80.84 14.01
CA PHE A 3 -14.18 80.23 13.35
C PHE A 3 -13.77 79.23 12.29
N ALA A 4 -12.82 79.52 11.42
CA ALA A 4 -12.28 78.61 10.40
C ALA A 4 -11.69 77.29 11.00
N GLY A 5 -11.03 77.40 12.16
CA GLY A 5 -10.51 76.22 12.86
C GLY A 5 -11.58 75.33 13.50
N LYS A 6 -12.77 75.84 13.82
CA LYS A 6 -13.91 75.03 14.29
C LYS A 6 -14.56 74.33 13.12
N VAL A 7 -14.76 75.02 11.99
CA VAL A 7 -15.31 74.46 10.74
C VAL A 7 -14.38 73.34 10.23
N TRP A 8 -13.06 73.57 10.23
CA TRP A 8 -12.09 72.54 9.82
C TRP A 8 -12.15 71.30 10.68
N ARG A 9 -12.21 71.45 12.03
CA ARG A 9 -12.33 70.27 12.94
C ARG A 9 -13.64 69.48 12.77
N LEU A 10 -14.74 70.20 12.46
CA LEU A 10 -16.02 69.58 12.16
C LEU A 10 -15.95 68.78 10.85
N LEU A 11 -15.35 69.37 9.78
CA LEU A 11 -15.17 68.67 8.52
C LEU A 11 -14.25 67.43 8.64
N VAL A 12 -13.18 67.59 9.39
CA VAL A 12 -12.29 66.38 9.69
C VAL A 12 -13.06 65.31 10.47
N GLY A 13 -13.83 65.73 11.52
CA GLY A 13 -14.65 64.75 12.28
C GLY A 13 -15.71 64.05 11.43
N ILE A 14 -16.36 64.77 10.51
CA ILE A 14 -17.31 64.17 9.56
C ILE A 14 -16.60 63.21 8.61
N LYS A 15 -15.45 63.61 8.04
CA LYS A 15 -14.64 62.75 7.18
C LYS A 15 -14.22 61.46 7.91
N ASP A 16 -13.69 61.59 9.13
CA ASP A 16 -13.23 60.42 9.91
C ASP A 16 -14.40 59.52 10.29
N GLY A 17 -15.58 60.07 10.63
CA GLY A 17 -16.80 59.31 10.84
C GLY A 17 -17.27 58.57 9.59
N LEU A 18 -17.23 59.19 8.42
CA LEU A 18 -17.58 58.56 7.16
C LEU A 18 -16.61 57.44 6.78
N VAL A 19 -15.30 57.63 7.01
CA VAL A 19 -14.29 56.60 6.80
C VAL A 19 -14.54 55.39 7.72
N LEU A 20 -14.87 55.61 8.99
CA LEU A 20 -15.19 54.57 9.94
C LEU A 20 -16.43 53.77 9.52
N VAL A 21 -17.48 54.44 9.12
CA VAL A 21 -18.71 53.81 8.60
C VAL A 21 -18.43 53.03 7.33
N PHE A 22 -17.63 53.59 6.40
CA PHE A 22 -17.24 52.87 5.20
C PHE A 22 -16.42 51.59 5.51
N MET A 23 -15.45 51.70 6.41
CA MET A 23 -14.67 50.53 6.84
C MET A 23 -15.54 49.45 7.51
N LEU A 24 -16.46 49.84 8.37
CA LEU A 24 -17.43 48.93 8.99
C LEU A 24 -18.31 48.22 7.94
N LEU A 25 -18.85 48.98 6.98
CA LEU A 25 -19.66 48.40 5.90
C LEU A 25 -18.82 47.51 4.99
N PHE A 26 -17.60 47.91 4.67
CA PHE A 26 -16.68 47.12 3.85
C PHE A 26 -16.33 45.80 4.53
N PHE A 27 -15.90 45.83 5.79
CA PHE A 27 -15.59 44.62 6.52
C PHE A 27 -16.82 43.75 6.79
N SER A 28 -17.99 44.34 7.03
CA SER A 28 -19.25 43.60 7.14
C SER A 28 -19.63 42.91 5.83
N ALA A 29 -19.50 43.63 4.71
CA ALA A 29 -19.75 43.07 3.39
C ALA A 29 -18.73 41.97 3.03
N LEU A 30 -17.44 42.22 3.32
CA LEU A 30 -16.39 41.23 3.14
C LEU A 30 -16.64 39.99 4.00
N PHE A 31 -17.01 40.17 5.27
CA PHE A 31 -17.39 39.07 6.17
C PHE A 31 -18.59 38.31 5.62
N ALA A 32 -19.64 39.00 5.18
CA ALA A 32 -20.82 38.35 4.61
C ALA A 32 -20.48 37.54 3.34
N VAL A 33 -19.61 38.09 2.45
CA VAL A 33 -19.15 37.38 1.25
C VAL A 33 -18.30 36.15 1.60
N LEU A 34 -17.40 36.29 2.58
CA LEU A 34 -16.53 35.18 3.02
C LEU A 34 -17.31 34.07 3.76
N THR A 35 -18.37 34.43 4.50
CA THR A 35 -19.22 33.46 5.21
C THR A 35 -20.35 32.88 4.33
N ALA A 36 -20.68 33.52 3.20
CA ALA A 36 -21.65 33.01 2.26
C ALA A 36 -21.14 31.81 1.43
N ARG A 37 -19.82 31.71 1.25
CA ARG A 37 -19.23 30.56 0.57
C ARG A 37 -18.97 29.45 1.57
N PRO A 38 -19.36 28.19 1.28
CA PRO A 38 -18.97 27.07 2.08
C PRO A 38 -17.44 27.00 2.23
N SER A 39 -16.95 26.80 3.45
CA SER A 39 -15.51 26.61 3.66
C SER A 39 -15.07 25.31 2.97
N PRO A 40 -14.00 25.29 2.18
CA PRO A 40 -13.45 24.04 1.62
C PRO A 40 -13.05 23.00 2.68
N ALA A 41 -12.86 23.46 3.91
CA ALA A 41 -12.51 22.62 5.06
C ALA A 41 -13.74 22.20 5.91
N SER A 42 -14.97 22.43 5.44
CA SER A 42 -16.18 21.98 6.13
C SER A 42 -16.81 20.80 5.39
N VAL A 43 -17.38 19.88 6.18
CA VAL A 43 -18.22 18.81 5.61
C VAL A 43 -19.45 19.45 4.97
N ARG A 44 -19.76 19.02 3.77
CA ARG A 44 -20.89 19.46 2.97
C ARG A 44 -21.86 18.31 2.76
N ASP A 45 -23.16 18.62 2.78
CA ASP A 45 -24.19 17.67 2.36
C ASP A 45 -23.99 17.38 0.86
N GLY A 46 -24.00 16.09 0.48
CA GLY A 46 -23.78 15.65 -0.89
C GLY A 46 -22.90 14.42 -1.01
N ALA A 47 -21.88 14.44 -1.86
CA ALA A 47 -21.02 13.28 -2.10
C ALA A 47 -19.79 13.25 -1.19
N LEU A 48 -19.37 12.04 -0.77
CA LEU A 48 -17.99 11.80 -0.33
C LEU A 48 -17.14 11.52 -1.57
N LEU A 49 -16.19 12.40 -1.87
CA LEU A 49 -15.28 12.24 -3.01
C LEU A 49 -13.97 11.55 -2.58
N LEU A 50 -13.73 10.38 -3.14
CA LEU A 50 -12.49 9.62 -3.03
C LEU A 50 -11.74 9.72 -4.38
N ALA A 51 -10.97 10.79 -4.56
CA ALA A 51 -10.09 10.95 -5.72
C ALA A 51 -8.76 10.24 -5.42
N LEU A 52 -8.65 8.97 -5.87
CA LEU A 52 -7.48 8.14 -5.60
C LEU A 52 -6.46 8.31 -6.74
N ASP A 53 -5.55 9.27 -6.58
CA ASP A 53 -4.50 9.59 -7.55
C ASP A 53 -3.15 8.94 -7.23
N GLY A 54 -3.18 7.70 -6.76
CA GLY A 54 -2.02 6.94 -6.35
C GLY A 54 -2.35 5.54 -5.89
N ALA A 55 -1.69 5.05 -4.86
CA ALA A 55 -1.84 3.70 -4.35
C ALA A 55 -2.56 3.63 -3.00
N ILE A 56 -3.26 2.51 -2.76
CA ILE A 56 -3.70 2.14 -1.41
C ILE A 56 -2.55 1.39 -0.72
N VAL A 57 -2.16 1.84 0.46
CA VAL A 57 -1.01 1.35 1.22
C VAL A 57 -1.38 1.07 2.67
N GLU A 58 -0.56 0.29 3.36
CA GLU A 58 -0.72 0.07 4.79
C GLU A 58 -0.16 1.22 5.63
N GLU A 59 0.98 1.79 5.22
CA GLU A 59 1.63 2.94 5.85
C GLU A 59 2.08 3.92 4.77
N ARG A 60 1.79 5.21 4.94
CA ARG A 60 2.21 6.24 3.99
C ARG A 60 3.70 6.52 4.14
N THR A 61 4.39 6.69 3.02
CA THR A 61 5.78 7.11 2.99
C THR A 61 5.90 8.56 3.47
N GLU A 62 6.89 8.82 4.31
CA GLU A 62 7.21 10.19 4.70
C GLU A 62 7.86 10.92 3.52
N VAL A 63 7.21 11.97 3.06
CA VAL A 63 7.71 12.79 1.95
C VAL A 63 8.53 13.94 2.50
N ASP A 64 9.82 14.01 2.14
CA ASP A 64 10.63 15.21 2.36
C ASP A 64 10.14 16.36 1.44
N PRO A 65 9.51 17.42 1.98
CA PRO A 65 8.98 18.51 1.15
C PRO A 65 10.08 19.23 0.34
N PHE A 66 11.31 19.26 0.86
CA PHE A 66 12.42 19.90 0.18
C PHE A 66 12.93 19.06 -0.99
N ALA A 67 13.04 17.75 -0.81
CA ALA A 67 13.38 16.82 -1.90
C ALA A 67 12.31 16.81 -3.00
N ALA A 68 11.02 16.84 -2.63
CA ALA A 68 9.90 16.95 -3.56
C ALA A 68 9.96 18.26 -4.37
N LEU A 69 10.26 19.38 -3.72
CA LEU A 69 10.43 20.67 -4.39
C LEU A 69 11.62 20.66 -5.38
N LEU A 70 12.73 20.05 -5.00
CA LEU A 70 13.93 19.97 -5.87
C LEU A 70 13.73 19.05 -7.06
N SER A 71 12.98 17.96 -6.90
CA SER A 71 12.69 17.02 -7.99
C SER A 71 11.75 17.60 -9.05
N GLY A 72 10.96 18.62 -8.69
CA GLY A 72 9.91 19.21 -9.54
C GLY A 72 8.77 18.23 -9.85
N GLN A 73 8.70 17.08 -9.18
CA GLN A 73 7.65 16.08 -9.33
C GLN A 73 6.78 16.07 -8.07
N ALA A 74 5.48 16.16 -8.24
CA ALA A 74 4.55 15.90 -7.15
C ALA A 74 4.70 14.42 -6.75
N PRO A 75 4.83 14.10 -5.46
CA PRO A 75 4.82 12.73 -5.01
C PRO A 75 3.50 12.06 -5.40
N MET A 76 3.57 10.77 -5.71
CA MET A 76 2.37 9.96 -5.95
C MET A 76 1.53 9.94 -4.68
N GLY A 77 0.20 10.04 -4.81
CA GLY A 77 -0.72 9.93 -3.69
C GLY A 77 -0.63 8.55 -3.03
N GLU A 78 -0.71 8.53 -1.71
CA GLU A 78 -0.80 7.30 -0.94
C GLU A 78 -1.97 7.40 0.04
N TYR A 79 -2.82 6.39 0.05
CA TYR A 79 -4.04 6.33 0.86
C TYR A 79 -3.98 5.11 1.78
N GLN A 80 -4.06 5.31 3.09
CA GLN A 80 -4.08 4.17 4.00
C GLN A 80 -5.39 3.40 3.88
N ALA A 81 -5.31 2.08 3.72
CA ALA A 81 -6.48 1.22 3.60
C ALA A 81 -7.46 1.40 4.77
N ARG A 82 -6.95 1.44 6.01
CA ARG A 82 -7.78 1.64 7.22
C ARG A 82 -8.50 2.99 7.26
N ASP A 83 -7.88 4.05 6.72
CA ASP A 83 -8.49 5.38 6.68
C ASP A 83 -9.66 5.39 5.67
N LEU A 84 -9.49 4.72 4.53
CA LEU A 84 -10.55 4.55 3.54
C LEU A 84 -11.73 3.72 4.11
N VAL A 85 -11.43 2.60 4.77
CA VAL A 85 -12.45 1.77 5.42
C VAL A 85 -13.21 2.58 6.47
N HIS A 86 -12.48 3.30 7.35
CA HIS A 86 -13.09 4.14 8.37
C HIS A 86 -13.97 5.25 7.76
N ALA A 87 -13.47 5.93 6.72
CA ALA A 87 -14.22 6.98 6.03
C ALA A 87 -15.52 6.44 5.42
N LEU A 88 -15.48 5.27 4.79
CA LEU A 88 -16.64 4.64 4.17
C LEU A 88 -17.64 4.14 5.20
N ASP A 89 -17.18 3.54 6.31
CA ASP A 89 -18.05 3.11 7.39
C ASP A 89 -18.80 4.30 8.01
N LYS A 90 -18.12 5.44 8.20
CA LYS A 90 -18.75 6.67 8.67
C LYS A 90 -19.71 7.26 7.63
N ALA A 91 -19.36 7.21 6.36
CA ALA A 91 -20.24 7.67 5.28
C ALA A 91 -21.53 6.83 5.18
N ALA A 92 -21.46 5.54 5.48
CA ALA A 92 -22.64 4.69 5.50
C ALA A 92 -23.66 5.10 6.58
N GLU A 93 -23.18 5.66 7.70
CA GLU A 93 -24.00 6.01 8.89
C GLU A 93 -24.47 7.48 8.90
N ASP A 94 -23.82 8.39 8.16
CA ASP A 94 -24.03 9.84 8.26
C ASP A 94 -24.94 10.37 7.15
N ASP A 95 -26.05 10.98 7.52
CA ASP A 95 -27.09 11.49 6.59
C ASP A 95 -26.61 12.67 5.72
N ARG A 96 -25.45 13.29 6.03
CA ARG A 96 -24.85 14.34 5.18
C ARG A 96 -24.24 13.77 3.89
N ILE A 97 -23.97 12.48 3.83
CA ILE A 97 -23.43 11.82 2.64
C ILE A 97 -24.57 11.08 1.92
N ASP A 98 -24.95 11.59 0.76
CA ASP A 98 -25.96 11.01 -0.12
C ASP A 98 -25.42 9.95 -1.07
N ALA A 99 -24.14 10.10 -1.46
CA ALA A 99 -23.45 9.20 -2.40
C ALA A 99 -21.94 9.15 -2.13
N VAL A 100 -21.29 8.08 -2.60
CA VAL A 100 -19.82 8.00 -2.65
C VAL A 100 -19.39 8.03 -4.11
N VAL A 101 -18.40 8.88 -4.40
CA VAL A 101 -17.80 9.01 -5.73
C VAL A 101 -16.34 8.59 -5.67
N LEU A 102 -15.99 7.53 -6.44
CA LEU A 102 -14.61 7.10 -6.62
C LEU A 102 -14.09 7.60 -7.97
N ASP A 103 -13.09 8.45 -7.94
CA ASP A 103 -12.30 8.80 -9.12
C ASP A 103 -11.05 7.91 -9.15
N LEU A 104 -11.03 6.96 -10.10
CA LEU A 104 -9.95 5.99 -10.26
C LEU A 104 -9.08 6.28 -11.50
N ASP A 105 -9.17 7.46 -12.08
CA ASP A 105 -8.50 7.80 -13.34
C ASP A 105 -6.97 7.73 -13.24
N ARG A 106 -6.43 7.97 -12.05
CA ARG A 106 -4.99 7.91 -11.74
C ARG A 106 -4.65 6.89 -10.65
N PHE A 107 -5.57 5.99 -10.38
CA PHE A 107 -5.35 4.94 -9.41
C PHE A 107 -4.33 3.91 -9.90
N VAL A 108 -3.34 3.60 -9.08
CA VAL A 108 -2.20 2.73 -9.43
C VAL A 108 -2.40 1.29 -8.94
N GLY A 109 -3.14 1.11 -7.83
CA GLY A 109 -3.37 -0.20 -7.23
C GLY A 109 -3.23 -0.20 -5.72
N GLY A 110 -3.28 -1.39 -5.10
CA GLY A 110 -3.19 -1.51 -3.65
C GLY A 110 -2.98 -2.95 -3.15
N GLY A 111 -2.99 -3.93 -4.05
CA GLY A 111 -2.98 -5.36 -3.71
C GLY A 111 -4.34 -5.88 -3.25
N GLN A 112 -4.57 -7.16 -3.46
CA GLN A 112 -5.90 -7.75 -3.34
C GLN A 112 -6.51 -7.64 -1.94
N VAL A 113 -5.70 -7.78 -0.88
CA VAL A 113 -6.20 -7.68 0.52
C VAL A 113 -6.75 -6.28 0.81
N HIS A 114 -5.98 -5.23 0.53
CA HIS A 114 -6.45 -3.86 0.73
C HIS A 114 -7.67 -3.52 -0.12
N LEU A 115 -7.66 -3.96 -1.40
CA LEU A 115 -8.78 -3.72 -2.31
C LEU A 115 -10.05 -4.42 -1.83
N GLN A 116 -9.93 -5.62 -1.27
CA GLN A 116 -11.05 -6.35 -0.70
C GLN A 116 -11.59 -5.67 0.57
N GLU A 117 -10.71 -5.25 1.48
CA GLU A 117 -11.09 -4.51 2.70
C GLU A 117 -11.87 -3.22 2.36
N VAL A 118 -11.38 -2.43 1.40
CA VAL A 118 -12.05 -1.21 0.93
C VAL A 118 -13.32 -1.54 0.16
N GLY A 119 -13.29 -2.57 -0.69
CA GLY A 119 -14.46 -3.04 -1.43
C GLY A 119 -15.61 -3.47 -0.53
N GLU A 120 -15.32 -4.21 0.54
CA GLU A 120 -16.34 -4.59 1.55
C GLU A 120 -16.89 -3.37 2.30
N ALA A 121 -16.10 -2.32 2.51
CA ALA A 121 -16.59 -1.06 3.07
C ALA A 121 -17.53 -0.35 2.08
N LEU A 122 -17.24 -0.37 0.77
CA LEU A 122 -18.16 0.12 -0.26
C LEU A 122 -19.48 -0.67 -0.30
N ASP A 123 -19.41 -2.00 -0.10
CA ASP A 123 -20.60 -2.82 -0.01
C ASP A 123 -21.47 -2.43 1.20
N ARG A 124 -20.88 -2.05 2.35
CA ARG A 124 -21.63 -1.53 3.51
C ARG A 124 -22.30 -0.19 3.21
N VAL A 125 -21.66 0.71 2.46
CA VAL A 125 -22.28 1.96 1.98
C VAL A 125 -23.50 1.65 1.10
N ARG A 126 -23.37 0.73 0.14
CA ARG A 126 -24.48 0.30 -0.72
C ARG A 126 -25.60 -0.37 0.07
N ALA A 127 -25.27 -1.16 1.08
CA ALA A 127 -26.26 -1.77 1.98
C ALA A 127 -27.05 -0.73 2.79
N ALA A 128 -26.44 0.42 3.09
CA ALA A 128 -27.10 1.60 3.66
C ALA A 128 -27.93 2.41 2.64
N GLN A 129 -28.13 1.86 1.44
CA GLN A 129 -28.92 2.47 0.34
C GLN A 129 -28.30 3.77 -0.21
N LYS A 130 -27.01 3.96 -0.05
CA LYS A 130 -26.26 5.09 -0.62
C LYS A 130 -25.56 4.62 -1.90
N PRO A 131 -25.79 5.26 -3.06
CA PRO A 131 -25.15 4.87 -4.31
C PRO A 131 -23.62 5.13 -4.24
N VAL A 132 -22.89 4.20 -4.85
CA VAL A 132 -21.45 4.30 -5.05
C VAL A 132 -21.22 4.39 -6.56
N LEU A 133 -20.62 5.48 -7.03
CA LEU A 133 -20.32 5.69 -8.44
C LEU A 133 -18.81 5.73 -8.64
N THR A 134 -18.32 5.14 -9.71
CA THR A 134 -16.91 5.20 -10.06
C THR A 134 -16.68 5.59 -11.50
N TYR A 135 -15.60 6.34 -11.74
CA TYR A 135 -15.16 6.73 -13.08
C TYR A 135 -13.67 6.49 -13.26
N ALA A 136 -13.31 6.00 -14.44
CA ALA A 136 -11.95 6.01 -14.96
C ALA A 136 -11.95 6.11 -16.50
N THR A 137 -10.84 6.61 -17.05
CA THR A 137 -10.58 6.49 -18.49
C THR A 137 -10.31 5.04 -18.86
N ALA A 138 -9.56 4.32 -18.04
CA ALA A 138 -9.30 2.89 -18.21
C ALA A 138 -9.20 2.18 -16.85
N TYR A 139 -9.71 0.95 -16.80
CA TYR A 139 -9.57 0.06 -15.64
C TYR A 139 -8.58 -1.07 -15.94
N THR A 140 -7.77 -1.39 -14.96
CA THR A 140 -6.87 -2.55 -14.91
C THR A 140 -7.31 -3.49 -13.77
N ASP A 141 -6.59 -4.58 -13.53
CA ASP A 141 -6.98 -5.58 -12.53
C ASP A 141 -7.40 -4.96 -11.18
N ASP A 142 -6.52 -4.17 -10.56
CA ASP A 142 -6.75 -3.59 -9.23
C ASP A 142 -7.89 -2.57 -9.22
N SER A 143 -7.91 -1.67 -10.19
CA SER A 143 -8.97 -0.66 -10.30
C SER A 143 -10.32 -1.30 -10.65
N MET A 144 -10.33 -2.38 -11.43
CA MET A 144 -11.55 -3.11 -11.76
C MET A 144 -12.10 -3.88 -10.57
N LEU A 145 -11.22 -4.50 -9.76
CA LEU A 145 -11.63 -5.17 -8.54
C LEU A 145 -12.32 -4.20 -7.57
N LEU A 146 -11.73 -3.02 -7.37
CA LEU A 146 -12.33 -1.98 -6.52
C LEU A 146 -13.63 -1.44 -7.11
N ALA A 147 -13.65 -1.15 -8.43
CA ALA A 147 -14.82 -0.66 -9.15
C ALA A 147 -15.98 -1.66 -9.14
N ALA A 148 -15.69 -2.96 -9.05
CA ALA A 148 -16.73 -4.00 -9.03
C ALA A 148 -17.73 -3.83 -7.88
N HIS A 149 -17.31 -3.21 -6.77
CA HIS A 149 -18.14 -2.90 -5.61
C HIS A 149 -19.01 -1.64 -5.79
N ALA A 150 -18.89 -0.91 -6.90
CA ALA A 150 -19.72 0.26 -7.16
C ALA A 150 -21.13 -0.12 -7.64
N SER A 151 -22.08 0.79 -7.42
CA SER A 151 -23.45 0.69 -7.97
C SER A 151 -23.49 1.00 -9.46
N GLU A 152 -22.67 1.99 -9.89
CA GLU A 152 -22.52 2.38 -11.30
C GLU A 152 -21.03 2.52 -11.63
N VAL A 153 -20.56 1.76 -12.61
CA VAL A 153 -19.17 1.80 -13.13
C VAL A 153 -19.18 2.50 -14.48
N TRP A 154 -18.53 3.65 -14.56
CA TRP A 154 -18.44 4.46 -15.77
C TRP A 154 -17.04 4.38 -16.36
N VAL A 155 -16.95 4.27 -17.67
CA VAL A 155 -15.67 4.32 -18.39
C VAL A 155 -15.76 5.32 -19.56
N ASN A 156 -14.63 6.01 -19.83
CA ASN A 156 -14.52 6.88 -20.99
C ASN A 156 -14.70 6.09 -22.29
N PRO A 157 -15.47 6.57 -23.28
CA PRO A 157 -15.67 5.87 -24.56
C PRO A 157 -14.38 5.62 -25.36
N LEU A 158 -13.31 6.38 -25.11
CA LEU A 158 -12.00 6.19 -25.74
C LEU A 158 -11.06 5.31 -24.89
N GLY A 159 -11.54 4.81 -23.77
CA GLY A 159 -10.79 3.96 -22.85
C GLY A 159 -11.25 2.51 -22.86
N GLY A 160 -11.45 1.93 -21.68
CA GLY A 160 -11.94 0.55 -21.54
C GLY A 160 -11.60 -0.08 -20.20
N ALA A 161 -11.82 -1.38 -20.10
CA ALA A 161 -11.40 -2.18 -18.93
C ALA A 161 -10.70 -3.45 -19.42
N VAL A 162 -9.55 -3.75 -18.83
CA VAL A 162 -8.77 -4.97 -19.12
C VAL A 162 -8.45 -5.66 -17.81
N VAL A 163 -8.75 -6.95 -17.76
CA VAL A 163 -8.34 -7.83 -16.67
C VAL A 163 -7.36 -8.85 -17.23
N ALA A 164 -6.11 -8.80 -16.77
CA ALA A 164 -5.03 -9.64 -17.27
C ALA A 164 -4.72 -10.84 -16.37
N GLY A 165 -4.96 -10.68 -15.07
CA GLY A 165 -4.62 -11.66 -14.03
C GLY A 165 -3.15 -11.59 -13.57
N PRO A 166 -2.83 -12.24 -12.44
CA PRO A 166 -1.48 -12.23 -11.87
C PRO A 166 -0.50 -13.00 -12.77
N GLY A 167 0.69 -12.43 -12.96
CA GLY A 167 1.72 -13.05 -13.78
C GLY A 167 2.72 -12.02 -14.29
N GLY A 168 3.53 -12.45 -15.23
CA GLY A 168 4.53 -11.60 -15.89
C GLY A 168 5.91 -12.21 -15.89
N GLU A 169 6.84 -11.51 -16.54
CA GLU A 169 8.22 -11.92 -16.66
C GLU A 169 9.11 -11.18 -15.65
N ARG A 170 10.14 -11.86 -15.19
CA ARG A 170 11.17 -11.30 -14.31
C ARG A 170 12.47 -11.10 -15.08
N LEU A 171 13.20 -10.06 -14.73
CA LEU A 171 14.52 -9.83 -15.30
C LEU A 171 15.56 -10.71 -14.58
N TYR A 172 16.50 -11.24 -15.38
CA TYR A 172 17.63 -12.02 -14.92
C TYR A 172 18.92 -11.35 -15.37
N TYR A 173 19.82 -11.07 -14.44
CA TYR A 173 21.00 -10.26 -14.64
C TYR A 173 22.30 -11.08 -14.73
N ALA A 174 22.26 -12.41 -14.52
CA ALA A 174 23.46 -13.24 -14.53
C ALA A 174 24.31 -13.03 -15.79
N GLY A 175 23.69 -12.97 -16.98
CA GLY A 175 24.39 -12.72 -18.22
C GLY A 175 25.01 -11.31 -18.35
N LEU A 176 24.39 -10.30 -17.71
CA LEU A 176 24.95 -8.94 -17.61
C LEU A 176 26.13 -8.93 -16.65
N LEU A 177 25.98 -9.54 -15.48
CA LEU A 177 27.03 -9.63 -14.46
C LEU A 177 28.26 -10.35 -15.01
N ASP A 178 28.08 -11.45 -15.75
CA ASP A 178 29.21 -12.13 -16.43
C ASP A 178 29.92 -11.23 -17.45
N LYS A 179 29.19 -10.47 -18.28
CA LYS A 179 29.77 -9.52 -19.21
C LYS A 179 30.58 -8.41 -18.53
N LEU A 180 30.09 -7.96 -17.36
CA LEU A 180 30.77 -6.96 -16.53
C LEU A 180 31.84 -7.56 -15.62
N LYS A 181 32.00 -8.89 -15.64
CA LYS A 181 32.89 -9.63 -14.76
C LYS A 181 32.63 -9.36 -13.26
N VAL A 182 31.36 -9.13 -12.90
CA VAL A 182 30.94 -9.01 -11.53
C VAL A 182 30.54 -10.40 -11.02
N ASN A 183 31.17 -10.84 -9.96
CA ASN A 183 30.86 -12.13 -9.35
C ASN A 183 29.76 -11.94 -8.28
N ALA A 184 28.56 -12.44 -8.55
CA ALA A 184 27.48 -12.47 -7.55
C ALA A 184 27.63 -13.71 -6.67
N ARG A 185 28.21 -13.54 -5.49
CA ARG A 185 28.33 -14.62 -4.48
C ARG A 185 26.98 -14.83 -3.81
N VAL A 186 26.40 -16.00 -4.06
CA VAL A 186 25.07 -16.37 -3.55
C VAL A 186 25.20 -17.41 -2.48
N TYR A 187 24.72 -17.08 -1.30
CA TYR A 187 24.60 -17.99 -0.15
C TYR A 187 23.11 -18.12 0.18
N LYS A 188 22.58 -19.33 0.19
CA LYS A 188 21.15 -19.55 0.48
C LYS A 188 20.87 -20.90 1.14
N VAL A 189 19.77 -20.99 1.86
CA VAL A 189 19.13 -22.22 2.27
C VAL A 189 17.67 -22.20 1.85
N GLY A 190 17.20 -23.32 1.34
CA GLY A 190 15.85 -23.51 0.86
C GLY A 190 15.76 -23.67 -0.66
N GLU A 191 15.14 -24.75 -1.09
CA GLU A 191 14.98 -25.09 -2.51
C GLU A 191 14.17 -24.02 -3.26
N TYR A 192 13.13 -23.48 -2.60
CA TYR A 192 12.22 -22.49 -3.15
C TYR A 192 12.67 -21.03 -2.90
N LYS A 193 13.82 -20.79 -2.23
CA LYS A 193 14.33 -19.42 -2.01
C LYS A 193 14.91 -18.85 -3.30
N SER A 194 14.03 -18.44 -4.19
CA SER A 194 14.34 -18.04 -5.57
C SER A 194 14.67 -16.54 -5.73
N ALA A 195 14.65 -15.76 -4.66
CA ALA A 195 14.97 -14.31 -4.70
C ALA A 195 16.38 -14.02 -5.24
N VAL A 196 17.31 -14.99 -5.14
CA VAL A 196 18.70 -14.88 -5.61
C VAL A 196 18.86 -15.21 -7.09
N GLU A 197 17.91 -15.92 -7.71
CA GLU A 197 18.03 -16.43 -9.08
C GLU A 197 18.27 -15.32 -10.14
N PRO A 198 17.72 -14.10 -10.01
CA PRO A 198 18.04 -13.02 -10.92
C PRO A 198 19.53 -12.71 -11.05
N TYR A 199 20.32 -13.01 -10.04
CA TYR A 199 21.75 -12.68 -10.00
C TYR A 199 22.67 -13.82 -10.46
N ASN A 200 22.22 -15.07 -10.40
CA ASN A 200 23.05 -16.25 -10.70
C ASN A 200 22.45 -17.20 -11.74
N SER A 201 21.29 -16.86 -12.32
CA SER A 201 20.61 -17.67 -13.32
C SER A 201 20.12 -16.82 -14.48
N THR A 202 19.81 -17.44 -15.62
CA THR A 202 19.25 -16.78 -16.81
C THR A 202 17.75 -16.99 -16.95
N GLY A 203 17.12 -17.65 -15.98
CA GLY A 203 15.68 -17.94 -15.94
C GLY A 203 15.30 -18.63 -14.63
N MET A 204 14.00 -18.84 -14.44
CA MET A 204 13.47 -19.51 -13.25
C MET A 204 13.89 -20.98 -13.18
N SER A 205 14.29 -21.42 -12.00
CA SER A 205 14.38 -22.87 -11.69
C SER A 205 13.00 -23.53 -11.68
N GLU A 206 12.96 -24.86 -11.78
CA GLU A 206 11.67 -25.57 -11.72
C GLU A 206 10.97 -25.43 -10.38
N PRO A 207 11.64 -25.49 -9.19
CA PRO A 207 11.00 -25.17 -7.91
C PRO A 207 10.43 -23.75 -7.85
N ALA A 208 11.16 -22.75 -8.35
CA ALA A 208 10.66 -21.38 -8.41
C ALA A 208 9.42 -21.24 -9.29
N ARG A 209 9.41 -21.93 -10.43
CA ARG A 209 8.28 -21.95 -11.37
C ARG A 209 7.07 -22.67 -10.78
N GLU A 210 7.28 -23.82 -10.12
CA GLU A 210 6.21 -24.54 -9.40
C GLU A 210 5.56 -23.66 -8.35
N ASN A 211 6.37 -23.03 -7.50
CA ASN A 211 5.85 -22.17 -6.44
C ASN A 211 5.09 -20.95 -6.99
N ALA A 212 5.64 -20.28 -8.03
CA ALA A 212 4.96 -19.14 -8.66
C ALA A 212 3.63 -19.55 -9.30
N ARG A 213 3.56 -20.70 -9.99
CA ARG A 213 2.31 -21.22 -10.55
C ARG A 213 1.26 -21.50 -9.48
N ALA A 214 1.65 -22.15 -8.38
CA ALA A 214 0.73 -22.44 -7.28
C ALA A 214 0.17 -21.15 -6.66
N LEU A 215 1.06 -20.19 -6.34
CA LEU A 215 0.66 -18.90 -5.78
C LEU A 215 -0.26 -18.13 -6.72
N TYR A 216 0.13 -17.96 -7.98
CA TYR A 216 -0.67 -17.19 -8.95
C TYR A 216 -2.02 -17.86 -9.25
N ALA A 217 -2.08 -19.18 -9.23
CA ALA A 217 -3.34 -19.90 -9.40
C ALA A 217 -4.35 -19.56 -8.28
N THR A 218 -3.90 -19.56 -7.02
CA THR A 218 -4.74 -19.20 -5.87
C THR A 218 -5.13 -17.72 -5.92
N LEU A 219 -4.17 -16.82 -6.12
CA LEU A 219 -4.47 -15.38 -6.22
C LEU A 219 -5.48 -15.07 -7.33
N TRP A 220 -5.39 -15.80 -8.44
CA TRP A 220 -6.32 -15.65 -9.54
C TRP A 220 -7.70 -16.23 -9.23
N GLU A 221 -7.77 -17.34 -8.53
CA GLU A 221 -9.03 -17.94 -8.07
C GLU A 221 -9.76 -16.99 -7.12
N GLU A 222 -9.06 -16.42 -6.14
CA GLU A 222 -9.62 -15.46 -5.20
C GLU A 222 -10.05 -14.15 -5.91
N TYR A 223 -9.23 -13.62 -6.82
CA TYR A 223 -9.62 -12.46 -7.62
C TYR A 223 -10.95 -12.71 -8.35
N ARG A 224 -11.10 -13.86 -9.04
CA ARG A 224 -12.33 -14.20 -9.75
C ARG A 224 -13.52 -14.40 -8.82
N ALA A 225 -13.29 -15.00 -7.65
CA ALA A 225 -14.33 -15.20 -6.64
C ALA A 225 -14.83 -13.86 -6.09
N ASN A 226 -13.91 -12.93 -5.78
CA ASN A 226 -14.21 -11.61 -5.28
C ASN A 226 -14.93 -10.76 -6.35
N MET A 227 -14.45 -10.78 -7.59
CA MET A 227 -15.13 -10.14 -8.72
C MET A 227 -16.55 -10.67 -8.91
N LYS A 228 -16.75 -11.99 -8.87
CA LYS A 228 -18.07 -12.60 -8.99
C LYS A 228 -19.01 -12.26 -7.85
N LYS A 229 -18.49 -12.15 -6.62
CA LYS A 229 -19.25 -11.74 -5.44
C LYS A 229 -19.71 -10.29 -5.57
N ALA A 230 -18.80 -9.38 -5.94
CA ALA A 230 -19.05 -7.95 -6.03
C ALA A 230 -19.89 -7.59 -7.30
N ARG A 231 -19.61 -8.26 -8.44
CA ARG A 231 -20.21 -7.97 -9.73
C ARG A 231 -20.62 -9.27 -10.48
N PRO A 232 -21.74 -9.92 -10.07
CA PRO A 232 -22.15 -11.23 -10.60
C PRO A 232 -22.40 -11.26 -12.12
N GLY A 233 -22.69 -10.09 -12.73
CA GLY A 233 -22.96 -9.94 -14.16
C GLY A 233 -21.71 -9.85 -15.04
N ALA A 234 -20.51 -9.71 -14.48
CA ALA A 234 -19.27 -9.58 -15.23
C ALA A 234 -18.80 -10.94 -15.78
N ASP A 235 -18.55 -11.01 -17.09
CA ASP A 235 -18.05 -12.21 -17.78
C ASP A 235 -16.52 -12.22 -17.80
N ILE A 236 -15.92 -12.37 -16.61
CA ILE A 236 -14.46 -12.42 -16.43
C ILE A 236 -13.85 -13.60 -17.19
N GLU A 237 -14.53 -14.73 -17.25
CA GLU A 237 -14.05 -15.92 -17.93
C GLU A 237 -13.78 -15.62 -19.42
N ARG A 238 -14.75 -15.05 -20.12
CA ARG A 238 -14.60 -14.69 -21.54
C ARG A 238 -13.50 -13.66 -21.77
N VAL A 239 -13.46 -12.63 -20.92
CA VAL A 239 -12.49 -11.53 -21.05
C VAL A 239 -11.05 -12.03 -20.94
N THR A 240 -10.79 -12.99 -20.06
CA THR A 240 -9.43 -13.46 -19.76
C THR A 240 -9.01 -14.69 -20.58
N THR A 241 -9.96 -15.55 -21.00
CA THR A 241 -9.62 -16.75 -21.78
C THR A 241 -9.71 -16.53 -23.29
N GLN A 242 -10.50 -15.54 -23.74
CA GLN A 242 -10.72 -15.25 -25.16
C GLN A 242 -10.56 -13.74 -25.46
N PRO A 243 -9.45 -13.09 -25.03
CA PRO A 243 -9.32 -11.63 -25.09
C PRO A 243 -9.37 -11.07 -26.51
N VAL A 244 -8.80 -11.77 -27.49
CA VAL A 244 -8.79 -11.34 -28.89
C VAL A 244 -10.19 -11.41 -29.49
N GLU A 245 -10.88 -12.53 -29.30
CA GLU A 245 -12.27 -12.72 -29.80
C GLU A 245 -13.23 -11.74 -29.15
N TRP A 246 -13.07 -11.52 -27.82
CA TRP A 246 -13.86 -10.57 -27.06
C TRP A 246 -13.74 -9.14 -27.62
N VAL A 247 -12.52 -8.63 -27.81
CA VAL A 247 -12.29 -7.26 -28.30
C VAL A 247 -12.68 -7.16 -29.81
N THR A 248 -12.40 -8.19 -30.62
CA THR A 248 -12.73 -8.20 -32.04
C THR A 248 -14.23 -8.18 -32.27
N ALA A 249 -15.02 -8.84 -31.42
CA ALA A 249 -16.48 -8.81 -31.49
C ALA A 249 -17.05 -7.37 -31.35
N ALA A 250 -16.36 -6.51 -30.63
CA ALA A 250 -16.64 -5.08 -30.51
C ALA A 250 -15.85 -4.21 -31.51
N ARG A 251 -15.28 -4.81 -32.57
CA ARG A 251 -14.51 -4.14 -33.62
C ARG A 251 -13.29 -3.37 -33.12
N GLY A 252 -12.69 -3.84 -32.02
CA GLY A 252 -11.54 -3.20 -31.37
C GLY A 252 -11.90 -2.07 -30.38
N ASP A 253 -13.17 -1.78 -30.20
CA ASP A 253 -13.66 -0.80 -29.21
C ASP A 253 -13.70 -1.46 -27.84
N LEU A 254 -12.67 -1.17 -27.02
CA LEU A 254 -12.47 -1.78 -25.72
C LEU A 254 -13.53 -1.33 -24.68
N ALA A 255 -13.99 -0.08 -24.77
CA ALA A 255 -15.05 0.42 -23.90
C ALA A 255 -16.38 -0.28 -24.16
N THR A 256 -16.75 -0.42 -25.43
CA THR A 256 -17.95 -1.20 -25.85
C THR A 256 -17.80 -2.67 -25.48
N ALA A 257 -16.60 -3.27 -25.62
CA ALA A 257 -16.36 -4.66 -25.23
C ALA A 257 -16.53 -4.84 -23.70
N ALA A 258 -16.01 -3.91 -22.89
CA ALA A 258 -16.17 -3.93 -21.44
C ALA A 258 -17.63 -3.79 -20.99
N LEU A 259 -18.40 -2.92 -21.64
CA LEU A 259 -19.85 -2.79 -21.41
C LEU A 259 -20.60 -4.08 -21.72
N GLN A 260 -20.31 -4.70 -22.87
CA GLN A 260 -20.95 -5.95 -23.28
C GLN A 260 -20.61 -7.14 -22.39
N ALA A 261 -19.41 -7.14 -21.80
CA ALA A 261 -18.98 -8.13 -20.82
C ALA A 261 -19.47 -7.86 -19.40
N GLY A 262 -20.21 -6.76 -19.17
CA GLY A 262 -20.70 -6.38 -17.85
C GLY A 262 -19.60 -5.91 -16.88
N LEU A 263 -18.40 -5.61 -17.37
CA LEU A 263 -17.33 -5.03 -16.54
C LEU A 263 -17.68 -3.61 -16.12
N VAL A 264 -18.33 -2.86 -16.98
CA VAL A 264 -18.80 -1.50 -16.73
C VAL A 264 -20.29 -1.37 -17.05
N ASP A 265 -20.96 -0.34 -16.52
CA ASP A 265 -22.38 -0.10 -16.70
C ASP A 265 -22.68 1.00 -17.72
N LYS A 266 -21.76 1.96 -17.84
CA LYS A 266 -21.97 3.16 -18.64
C LYS A 266 -20.71 3.57 -19.40
N LEU A 267 -20.93 4.03 -20.63
CA LEU A 267 -19.94 4.76 -21.41
C LEU A 267 -20.29 6.24 -21.36
N GLY A 268 -19.34 7.07 -20.95
CA GLY A 268 -19.55 8.51 -20.89
C GLY A 268 -18.24 9.27 -20.66
N SER A 269 -18.26 10.53 -21.06
CA SER A 269 -17.18 11.46 -20.69
C SER A 269 -17.22 11.74 -19.18
N ARG A 270 -16.19 12.38 -18.67
CA ARG A 270 -16.19 12.88 -17.27
C ARG A 270 -17.37 13.82 -17.02
N ALA A 271 -17.69 14.69 -17.96
CA ALA A 271 -18.83 15.61 -17.85
C ALA A 271 -20.19 14.86 -17.78
N ASP A 272 -20.35 13.75 -18.51
CA ASP A 272 -21.56 12.92 -18.44
C ASP A 272 -21.66 12.23 -17.06
N PHE A 273 -20.53 11.74 -16.55
CA PHE A 273 -20.45 11.17 -15.21
C PHE A 273 -20.77 12.19 -14.11
N GLU A 274 -20.15 13.37 -14.14
CA GLU A 274 -20.41 14.46 -13.20
C GLU A 274 -21.88 14.91 -13.22
N LYS A 275 -22.49 14.98 -14.42
CA LYS A 275 -23.92 15.24 -14.55
C LYS A 275 -24.77 14.18 -13.83
N ARG A 276 -24.35 12.91 -13.93
CA ARG A 276 -25.04 11.82 -13.21
C ARG A 276 -24.90 11.97 -11.69
N VAL A 277 -23.75 12.43 -11.21
CA VAL A 277 -23.56 12.70 -9.78
C VAL A 277 -24.47 13.87 -9.34
N VAL A 278 -24.54 14.95 -10.13
CA VAL A 278 -25.47 16.08 -9.89
C VAL A 278 -26.93 15.62 -9.78
N GLU A 279 -27.37 14.66 -10.62
CA GLU A 279 -28.71 14.11 -10.52
C GLU A 279 -29.01 13.43 -9.18
N LEU A 280 -27.99 12.98 -8.46
CA LEU A 280 -28.13 12.29 -7.18
C LEU A 280 -27.98 13.21 -5.98
N VAL A 281 -27.03 14.15 -6.03
CA VAL A 281 -26.65 14.97 -4.86
C VAL A 281 -26.93 16.47 -5.04
N GLY A 282 -27.47 16.87 -6.18
CA GLY A 282 -27.75 18.26 -6.50
C GLY A 282 -26.59 19.01 -7.13
N ASP A 283 -26.86 20.25 -7.55
CA ASP A 283 -25.92 21.16 -8.21
C ASP A 283 -25.17 22.01 -7.18
N ASP A 284 -23.90 22.29 -7.42
CA ASP A 284 -23.10 23.18 -6.59
C ASP A 284 -22.97 24.57 -7.25
N GLU A 285 -23.81 25.50 -6.84
CA GLU A 285 -23.77 26.90 -7.32
C GLU A 285 -22.42 27.60 -7.08
N TRP A 286 -21.60 27.08 -6.16
CA TRP A 286 -20.28 27.65 -5.80
C TRP A 286 -19.12 26.86 -6.39
N GLY A 287 -19.41 25.76 -7.06
CA GLY A 287 -18.42 24.86 -7.66
C GLY A 287 -17.82 25.46 -8.93
N GLU A 288 -16.65 24.94 -9.31
CA GLU A 288 -15.99 25.33 -10.56
C GLU A 288 -16.39 24.41 -11.71
N GLY A 289 -16.81 25.01 -12.81
CA GLY A 289 -17.16 24.27 -14.03
C GLY A 289 -18.62 23.84 -14.16
N PRO A 290 -19.03 23.38 -15.33
CA PRO A 290 -20.35 22.81 -15.55
C PRO A 290 -20.45 21.45 -14.85
N ASN A 291 -21.61 21.14 -14.27
CA ASN A 291 -21.89 19.92 -13.51
C ASN A 291 -21.06 19.78 -12.21
N ALA A 292 -20.67 20.90 -11.59
CA ALA A 292 -20.11 20.87 -10.25
C ALA A 292 -21.16 20.36 -9.26
N TYR A 293 -20.77 19.50 -8.35
CA TYR A 293 -21.64 18.91 -7.32
C TYR A 293 -21.07 19.12 -5.91
N PRO A 294 -21.93 19.27 -4.90
CA PRO A 294 -21.48 19.42 -3.53
C PRO A 294 -20.79 18.12 -3.07
N HIS A 295 -19.56 18.26 -2.59
CA HIS A 295 -18.81 17.12 -2.10
C HIS A 295 -17.90 17.46 -0.92
N THR A 296 -17.58 16.44 -0.15
CA THR A 296 -16.59 16.46 0.91
C THR A 296 -15.41 15.58 0.50
N THR A 297 -14.17 16.11 0.59
CA THR A 297 -12.97 15.33 0.29
C THR A 297 -12.65 14.37 1.43
N LEU A 298 -11.90 13.29 1.14
CA LEU A 298 -11.46 12.30 2.13
C LEU A 298 -10.76 12.96 3.33
N ALA A 299 -9.84 13.90 3.10
CA ALA A 299 -9.09 14.56 4.17
C ALA A 299 -10.00 15.36 5.11
N THR A 300 -10.94 16.12 4.54
CA THR A 300 -11.93 16.87 5.33
C THR A 300 -12.84 15.93 6.11
N TRP A 301 -13.28 14.83 5.48
CA TRP A 301 -14.15 13.84 6.10
C TRP A 301 -13.50 13.13 7.28
N LEU A 302 -12.24 12.68 7.13
CA LEU A 302 -11.47 12.06 8.22
C LEU A 302 -11.20 13.03 9.37
N SER A 303 -10.99 14.31 9.08
CA SER A 303 -10.82 15.33 10.12
C SER A 303 -12.08 15.55 10.95
N ASP A 304 -13.27 15.45 10.33
CA ASP A 304 -14.58 15.57 11.01
C ASP A 304 -14.96 14.28 11.75
N ASN A 305 -14.46 13.15 11.30
CA ASN A 305 -14.73 11.83 11.84
C ASN A 305 -13.46 11.16 12.40
N PRO A 306 -12.85 11.68 13.48
CA PRO A 306 -11.66 11.07 14.06
C PRO A 306 -11.97 9.69 14.65
N LEU A 307 -10.93 8.86 14.79
CA LEU A 307 -11.06 7.57 15.44
C LEU A 307 -11.58 7.74 16.89
N PRO A 308 -12.36 6.79 17.41
CA PRO A 308 -12.88 6.86 18.78
C PRO A 308 -11.75 6.91 19.82
N THR A 309 -11.86 7.82 20.78
CA THR A 309 -10.89 7.97 21.89
C THR A 309 -11.41 7.42 23.21
N LYS A 310 -12.61 6.83 23.23
CA LYS A 310 -13.25 6.31 24.44
C LYS A 310 -13.19 4.78 24.48
N GLY A 311 -13.05 4.24 25.67
CA GLY A 311 -13.03 2.78 25.88
C GLY A 311 -11.62 2.28 26.23
N LYS A 312 -11.42 0.96 26.14
CA LYS A 312 -10.11 0.33 26.32
C LYS A 312 -9.28 0.52 25.04
N SER A 313 -8.05 0.98 25.23
CA SER A 313 -7.15 1.20 24.11
C SER A 313 -6.58 -0.11 23.57
N ILE A 314 -6.61 -0.27 22.25
CA ILE A 314 -5.88 -1.31 21.53
C ILE A 314 -4.79 -0.60 20.72
N GLY A 315 -3.54 -0.97 20.96
CA GLY A 315 -2.41 -0.48 20.17
C GLY A 315 -2.43 -1.11 18.77
N VAL A 316 -2.10 -0.32 17.75
CA VAL A 316 -1.85 -0.83 16.40
C VAL A 316 -0.47 -0.37 15.97
N ILE A 317 0.42 -1.31 15.71
CA ILE A 317 1.76 -1.06 15.18
C ILE A 317 1.84 -1.63 13.77
N THR A 318 2.31 -0.83 12.83
CA THR A 318 2.46 -1.23 11.43
C THR A 318 3.91 -1.61 11.13
N VAL A 319 4.09 -2.75 10.45
CA VAL A 319 5.35 -3.22 9.89
C VAL A 319 5.15 -3.28 8.37
N ALA A 320 5.40 -2.17 7.69
CA ALA A 320 5.14 -2.05 6.24
C ALA A 320 6.43 -1.76 5.45
N GLY A 321 6.52 -2.35 4.27
CA GLY A 321 7.68 -2.25 3.40
C GLY A 321 8.83 -3.18 3.77
N GLU A 322 10.00 -2.97 3.15
CA GLU A 322 11.21 -3.75 3.42
C GLU A 322 11.70 -3.53 4.85
N ILE A 323 12.03 -4.61 5.56
CA ILE A 323 12.60 -4.53 6.91
C ILE A 323 14.09 -4.24 6.79
N VAL A 324 14.53 -3.10 7.33
CA VAL A 324 15.92 -2.63 7.28
C VAL A 324 16.49 -2.33 8.65
N ASP A 325 17.82 -2.38 8.78
CA ASP A 325 18.49 -2.03 10.01
C ASP A 325 18.40 -0.52 10.28
N GLY A 326 18.30 -0.14 11.54
CA GLY A 326 18.30 1.25 11.99
C GLY A 326 16.92 1.91 11.96
N ASP A 327 16.95 3.26 11.96
CA ASP A 327 15.79 4.14 12.12
C ASP A 327 15.33 4.69 10.74
N ALA A 328 14.74 3.81 9.92
CA ALA A 328 14.12 4.22 8.66
C ALA A 328 12.70 4.75 8.90
N GLY A 329 12.32 5.82 8.18
CA GLY A 329 11.00 6.45 8.24
C GLY A 329 9.86 5.57 7.69
N PRO A 330 8.59 6.02 7.84
CA PRO A 330 7.40 5.33 7.33
C PRO A 330 7.49 5.00 5.83
N GLY A 331 6.87 3.89 5.44
CA GLY A 331 6.99 3.30 4.09
C GLY A 331 8.13 2.29 3.97
N VAL A 332 9.04 2.27 4.96
CA VAL A 332 10.10 1.26 5.16
C VAL A 332 10.07 0.82 6.62
N ALA A 333 10.20 -0.47 6.87
CA ALA A 333 10.15 -1.02 8.22
C ALA A 333 11.52 -0.93 8.90
N GLY A 334 11.88 0.24 9.43
CA GLY A 334 13.09 0.43 10.24
C GLY A 334 13.01 -0.33 11.56
N GLY A 335 13.95 -1.26 11.81
CA GLY A 335 13.92 -2.12 12.98
C GLY A 335 13.92 -1.34 14.30
N ASP A 336 14.79 -0.35 14.41
CA ASP A 336 14.92 0.47 15.62
C ASP A 336 13.70 1.38 15.83
N ARG A 337 13.15 1.98 14.74
CA ARG A 337 11.93 2.80 14.81
C ARG A 337 10.75 1.99 15.34
N ILE A 338 10.50 0.83 14.76
CA ILE A 338 9.35 0.00 15.13
C ILE A 338 9.51 -0.55 16.56
N ALA A 339 10.74 -0.96 16.93
CA ALA A 339 11.02 -1.40 18.30
C ALA A 339 10.80 -0.26 19.31
N ALA A 340 11.24 0.96 19.00
CA ALA A 340 11.03 2.14 19.86
C ALA A 340 9.53 2.45 20.03
N LEU A 341 8.73 2.39 18.97
CA LEU A 341 7.28 2.57 19.05
C LEU A 341 6.60 1.49 19.91
N LEU A 342 7.07 0.24 19.80
CA LEU A 342 6.59 -0.85 20.65
C LEU A 342 7.00 -0.63 22.12
N ASP A 343 8.21 -0.15 22.39
CA ASP A 343 8.66 0.10 23.75
C ASP A 343 7.94 1.30 24.39
N GLU A 344 7.67 2.37 23.61
CA GLU A 344 6.82 3.49 24.05
C GLU A 344 5.39 3.01 24.39
N ALA A 345 4.88 2.07 23.62
CA ALA A 345 3.55 1.49 23.88
C ALA A 345 3.45 0.74 25.21
N LEU A 346 4.58 0.33 25.83
CA LEU A 346 4.59 -0.29 27.18
C LEU A 346 4.15 0.67 28.29
N ASP A 347 4.25 1.97 28.07
CA ASP A 347 3.84 3.01 29.04
C ASP A 347 2.33 3.29 28.94
N ASN A 348 1.64 2.73 27.95
CA ASN A 348 0.20 2.85 27.76
C ASN A 348 -0.53 1.65 28.39
N ASP A 349 -1.72 1.90 28.94
CA ASP A 349 -2.60 0.83 29.47
C ASP A 349 -3.37 0.18 28.31
N LEU A 350 -2.69 -0.66 27.54
CA LEU A 350 -3.27 -1.34 26.39
C LEU A 350 -4.05 -2.60 26.79
N ALA A 351 -5.26 -2.72 26.30
CA ALA A 351 -6.05 -3.95 26.41
C ALA A 351 -5.59 -5.07 25.46
N GLY A 352 -4.86 -4.72 24.41
CA GLY A 352 -4.28 -5.61 23.43
C GLY A 352 -3.43 -4.84 22.43
N LEU A 353 -2.63 -5.57 21.66
CA LEU A 353 -1.79 -5.05 20.59
C LEU A 353 -2.11 -5.79 19.29
N VAL A 354 -2.31 -5.06 18.22
CA VAL A 354 -2.34 -5.58 16.86
C VAL A 354 -1.05 -5.16 16.16
N VAL A 355 -0.32 -6.15 15.65
CA VAL A 355 0.81 -5.90 14.74
C VAL A 355 0.31 -6.15 13.32
N ARG A 356 0.13 -5.08 12.56
CA ARG A 356 -0.28 -5.14 11.16
C ARG A 356 0.97 -5.26 10.29
N VAL A 357 1.05 -6.31 9.48
CA VAL A 357 2.25 -6.64 8.69
C VAL A 357 1.92 -6.61 7.20
N ASP A 358 2.61 -5.74 6.47
CA ASP A 358 2.61 -5.67 5.00
C ASP A 358 4.05 -5.58 4.49
N SER A 359 4.80 -6.67 4.65
CA SER A 359 6.25 -6.68 4.44
C SER A 359 6.73 -7.96 3.74
N PRO A 360 7.56 -7.85 2.69
CA PRO A 360 8.23 -8.99 2.07
C PRO A 360 9.36 -9.57 2.93
N GLY A 361 9.69 -8.92 4.05
CA GLY A 361 10.84 -9.20 4.90
C GLY A 361 12.02 -8.27 4.61
N GLY A 362 13.23 -8.72 4.92
CA GLY A 362 14.47 -7.95 4.77
C GLY A 362 15.53 -8.42 5.74
N SER A 363 16.17 -7.50 6.47
CA SER A 363 17.21 -7.79 7.45
C SER A 363 16.72 -8.75 8.54
N VAL A 364 17.47 -9.83 8.74
CA VAL A 364 17.24 -10.79 9.84
C VAL A 364 17.42 -10.12 11.19
N LEU A 365 18.45 -9.28 11.32
CA LEU A 365 18.75 -8.58 12.56
C LEU A 365 17.62 -7.61 12.94
N ALA A 366 17.19 -6.78 12.01
CA ALA A 366 16.07 -5.86 12.24
C ALA A 366 14.75 -6.61 12.54
N SER A 367 14.51 -7.74 11.85
CA SER A 367 13.34 -8.59 12.13
C SER A 367 13.38 -9.16 13.54
N GLU A 368 14.56 -9.53 14.06
CA GLU A 368 14.70 -10.00 15.44
C GLU A 368 14.52 -8.86 16.44
N VAL A 369 15.06 -7.66 16.17
CA VAL A 369 14.88 -6.47 17.03
C VAL A 369 13.38 -6.17 17.21
N ILE A 370 12.60 -6.17 16.12
CA ILE A 370 11.15 -5.97 16.18
C ILE A 370 10.48 -7.13 16.95
N ARG A 371 10.85 -8.37 16.66
CA ARG A 371 10.28 -9.56 17.32
C ARG A 371 10.49 -9.53 18.83
N GLU A 372 11.69 -9.15 19.30
CA GLU A 372 11.99 -9.00 20.72
C GLU A 372 11.16 -7.90 21.39
N ALA A 373 10.92 -6.79 20.68
CA ALA A 373 10.05 -5.72 21.17
C ALA A 373 8.60 -6.22 21.34
N ILE A 374 8.09 -7.02 20.41
CA ILE A 374 6.78 -7.67 20.55
C ILE A 374 6.76 -8.62 21.75
N LEU A 375 7.81 -9.39 21.98
CA LEU A 375 7.91 -10.27 23.16
C LEU A 375 7.90 -9.48 24.48
N ARG A 376 8.45 -8.26 24.52
CA ARG A 376 8.36 -7.38 25.70
C ARG A 376 6.92 -6.99 26.02
N GLN A 377 6.06 -6.78 25.01
CA GLN A 377 4.61 -6.57 25.19
C GLN A 377 3.95 -7.80 25.85
N LYS A 378 4.26 -8.99 25.33
CA LYS A 378 3.75 -10.25 25.89
C LYS A 378 4.22 -10.49 27.34
N ALA A 379 5.46 -10.10 27.68
CA ALA A 379 5.96 -10.18 29.05
C ALA A 379 5.14 -9.30 30.04
N ARG A 380 4.51 -8.23 29.53
CA ARG A 380 3.53 -7.40 30.28
C ARG A 380 2.12 -8.00 30.25
N LYS A 381 1.93 -9.18 29.69
CA LYS A 381 0.64 -9.87 29.52
C LYS A 381 -0.36 -9.13 28.64
N ILE A 382 0.13 -8.30 27.74
CA ILE A 382 -0.68 -7.69 26.68
C ILE A 382 -0.93 -8.74 25.61
N PRO A 383 -2.17 -9.10 25.30
CA PRO A 383 -2.49 -10.01 24.20
C PRO A 383 -2.03 -9.42 22.87
N VAL A 384 -1.37 -10.22 22.04
CA VAL A 384 -0.84 -9.78 20.74
C VAL A 384 -1.49 -10.57 19.62
N ALA A 385 -2.14 -9.86 18.70
CA ALA A 385 -2.60 -10.40 17.43
C ALA A 385 -1.74 -9.85 16.29
N VAL A 386 -1.41 -10.70 15.32
CA VAL A 386 -0.86 -10.26 14.04
C VAL A 386 -1.97 -10.30 13.01
N SER A 387 -2.10 -9.22 12.23
CA SER A 387 -2.94 -9.14 11.04
C SER A 387 -2.04 -8.94 9.84
N MET A 388 -1.97 -9.95 8.98
CA MET A 388 -1.22 -9.89 7.74
C MET A 388 -2.05 -9.18 6.67
N ALA A 389 -1.44 -8.25 5.95
CA ALA A 389 -2.05 -7.57 4.82
C ALA A 389 -1.71 -8.29 3.50
N ASN A 390 -1.31 -7.56 2.45
CA ASN A 390 -0.98 -8.18 1.17
C ASN A 390 0.20 -9.15 1.26
N VAL A 391 1.22 -8.78 2.06
CA VAL A 391 2.46 -9.59 2.20
C VAL A 391 2.90 -9.65 3.66
N ALA A 392 3.19 -10.85 4.15
CA ALA A 392 3.86 -11.06 5.43
C ALA A 392 4.80 -12.27 5.30
N ALA A 393 5.91 -12.07 4.57
CA ALA A 393 6.80 -13.12 4.15
C ALA A 393 8.22 -12.93 4.68
N SER A 394 8.99 -14.01 4.80
CA SER A 394 10.39 -13.99 5.26
C SER A 394 10.53 -13.26 6.60
N GLY A 395 11.24 -12.12 6.68
CA GLY A 395 11.31 -11.27 7.87
C GLY A 395 9.94 -10.82 8.38
N GLY A 396 8.96 -10.58 7.48
CA GLY A 396 7.58 -10.28 7.85
C GLY A 396 6.86 -11.44 8.55
N TYR A 397 7.17 -12.68 8.17
CA TYR A 397 6.71 -13.87 8.91
C TYR A 397 7.47 -14.04 10.23
N TRP A 398 8.78 -13.73 10.25
CA TRP A 398 9.61 -13.77 11.44
C TRP A 398 9.05 -12.87 12.56
N VAL A 399 8.74 -11.62 12.26
CA VAL A 399 8.14 -10.69 13.24
C VAL A 399 6.75 -11.10 13.69
N SER A 400 6.06 -11.93 12.91
CA SER A 400 4.73 -12.46 13.25
C SER A 400 4.76 -13.62 14.25
N THR A 401 5.90 -14.28 14.42
CA THR A 401 6.03 -15.49 15.26
C THR A 401 5.64 -15.31 16.73
N PRO A 402 5.82 -14.15 17.40
CA PRO A 402 5.44 -14.00 18.82
C PRO A 402 3.93 -13.91 19.07
N ALA A 403 3.11 -13.73 18.06
CA ALA A 403 1.67 -13.49 18.23
C ALA A 403 0.93 -14.61 18.94
N ASP A 404 -0.10 -14.27 19.70
CA ASP A 404 -1.04 -15.25 20.26
C ASP A 404 -2.01 -15.77 19.20
N ARG A 405 -2.32 -14.94 18.21
CA ARG A 405 -3.12 -15.25 17.03
C ARG A 405 -2.53 -14.55 15.81
N ILE A 406 -2.55 -15.24 14.67
CA ILE A 406 -2.20 -14.69 13.35
C ILE A 406 -3.43 -14.79 12.46
N PHE A 407 -3.77 -13.69 11.81
CA PHE A 407 -4.84 -13.58 10.83
C PHE A 407 -4.23 -13.27 9.48
N ALA A 408 -4.72 -13.93 8.44
CA ALA A 408 -4.36 -13.69 7.05
C ALA A 408 -5.59 -13.89 6.19
N GLU A 409 -5.72 -13.09 5.15
CA GLU A 409 -6.74 -13.31 4.12
C GLU A 409 -6.27 -14.38 3.13
N PRO A 410 -7.18 -15.03 2.38
CA PRO A 410 -6.77 -16.02 1.37
C PRO A 410 -5.73 -15.48 0.39
N GLU A 411 -5.81 -14.21 0.02
CA GLU A 411 -4.93 -13.51 -0.92
C GLU A 411 -3.60 -13.07 -0.30
N THR A 412 -3.44 -13.15 1.01
CA THR A 412 -2.18 -12.79 1.67
C THR A 412 -1.03 -13.66 1.17
N ILE A 413 0.07 -13.03 0.80
CA ILE A 413 1.31 -13.73 0.44
C ILE A 413 2.17 -13.88 1.69
N THR A 414 2.48 -15.13 2.11
CA THR A 414 3.18 -15.39 3.36
C THR A 414 4.22 -16.52 3.24
N GLY A 415 4.79 -16.95 4.35
CA GLY A 415 5.82 -18.00 4.40
C GLY A 415 7.19 -17.47 4.03
N SER A 416 7.78 -17.98 2.94
CA SER A 416 9.17 -17.65 2.51
C SER A 416 10.19 -17.91 3.64
N ILE A 417 9.94 -18.97 4.46
CA ILE A 417 10.82 -19.37 5.58
C ILE A 417 12.13 -19.88 4.99
N GLY A 418 13.11 -19.01 4.91
CA GLY A 418 14.42 -19.26 4.30
C GLY A 418 15.27 -18.02 4.36
N ILE A 419 16.58 -18.20 4.34
CA ILE A 419 17.57 -17.13 4.46
C ILE A 419 18.49 -17.15 3.25
N PHE A 420 18.93 -15.96 2.84
CA PHE A 420 19.92 -15.80 1.77
C PHE A 420 20.75 -14.54 1.96
N ALA A 421 21.89 -14.51 1.30
CA ALA A 421 22.66 -13.30 1.03
C ALA A 421 23.18 -13.30 -0.41
N VAL A 422 23.27 -12.13 -1.02
CA VAL A 422 23.93 -11.91 -2.30
C VAL A 422 24.97 -10.82 -2.12
N VAL A 423 26.23 -11.16 -2.38
CA VAL A 423 27.36 -10.25 -2.20
C VAL A 423 28.07 -10.08 -3.54
N PRO A 424 28.06 -8.89 -4.17
CA PRO A 424 28.82 -8.66 -5.37
C PRO A 424 30.32 -8.52 -5.03
N THR A 425 31.18 -9.18 -5.83
CA THR A 425 32.63 -8.98 -5.77
C THR A 425 33.19 -8.66 -7.16
N PHE A 426 34.28 -7.91 -7.25
CA PHE A 426 34.72 -7.23 -8.45
C PHE A 426 36.15 -7.61 -8.85
N GLU A 427 36.68 -8.74 -8.39
CA GLU A 427 38.06 -9.19 -8.66
C GLU A 427 38.37 -9.30 -10.15
N GLU A 428 37.44 -9.87 -10.92
CA GLU A 428 37.62 -9.99 -12.37
C GLU A 428 37.36 -8.66 -13.10
N THR A 429 36.43 -7.84 -12.62
CA THR A 429 36.17 -6.48 -13.13
C THR A 429 37.40 -5.59 -12.93
N ALA A 430 38.01 -5.64 -11.74
CA ALA A 430 39.24 -4.92 -11.45
C ALA A 430 40.40 -5.36 -12.34
N ALA A 431 40.57 -6.67 -12.53
CA ALA A 431 41.60 -7.24 -13.41
C ALA A 431 41.45 -6.77 -14.86
N MET A 432 40.21 -6.65 -15.38
CA MET A 432 39.98 -6.16 -16.75
C MET A 432 40.52 -4.74 -17.00
N ILE A 433 40.53 -3.89 -15.98
CA ILE A 433 41.02 -2.51 -16.05
C ILE A 433 42.46 -2.37 -15.53
N GLY A 434 43.16 -3.50 -15.25
CA GLY A 434 44.53 -3.52 -14.80
C GLY A 434 44.72 -3.23 -13.30
N VAL A 435 43.68 -3.32 -12.50
CA VAL A 435 43.75 -3.17 -11.05
C VAL A 435 43.90 -4.55 -10.41
N THR A 436 44.91 -4.71 -9.57
CA THR A 436 45.19 -5.95 -8.82
C THR A 436 45.34 -5.65 -7.35
N THR A 437 45.05 -6.65 -6.51
CA THR A 437 45.24 -6.59 -5.05
C THR A 437 46.38 -7.53 -4.65
N ASP A 438 47.22 -7.10 -3.73
CA ASP A 438 48.24 -7.94 -3.08
C ASP A 438 48.37 -7.54 -1.61
N GLY A 439 48.80 -8.46 -0.75
CA GLY A 439 48.88 -8.19 0.67
C GLY A 439 49.45 -9.38 1.49
N VAL A 440 49.74 -9.13 2.77
CA VAL A 440 50.19 -10.14 3.70
C VAL A 440 49.04 -10.46 4.66
N ARG A 441 48.75 -11.73 4.86
CA ARG A 441 47.71 -12.21 5.74
C ARG A 441 48.34 -12.93 6.95
N THR A 442 47.88 -12.60 8.15
CA THR A 442 48.27 -13.26 9.41
C THR A 442 47.34 -14.39 9.77
N THR A 443 46.09 -14.37 9.28
CA THR A 443 45.09 -15.43 9.45
C THR A 443 44.32 -15.62 8.12
N PRO A 444 43.61 -16.72 7.92
CA PRO A 444 42.79 -16.95 6.75
C PRO A 444 41.74 -15.84 6.47
N LEU A 445 41.31 -15.15 7.55
CA LEU A 445 40.29 -14.09 7.47
C LEU A 445 40.88 -12.67 7.43
N SER A 446 42.22 -12.50 7.48
CA SER A 446 42.83 -11.18 7.39
C SER A 446 42.49 -10.51 6.06
N GLY A 447 41.93 -9.30 6.13
CA GLY A 447 41.49 -8.53 4.96
C GLY A 447 40.15 -9.01 4.37
N GLN A 448 39.41 -9.88 5.05
CA GLN A 448 38.07 -10.28 4.62
C GLN A 448 36.98 -9.50 5.39
N PRO A 449 35.83 -9.19 4.75
CA PRO A 449 35.47 -9.43 3.35
C PRO A 449 36.19 -8.50 2.38
N ASP A 450 36.76 -9.04 1.30
CA ASP A 450 37.43 -8.27 0.26
C ASP A 450 36.59 -8.26 -1.02
N PHE A 451 35.92 -7.14 -1.28
CA PHE A 451 35.03 -6.98 -2.45
C PHE A 451 35.80 -6.77 -3.78
N ILE A 452 37.07 -6.37 -3.72
CA ILE A 452 37.90 -6.09 -4.89
C ILE A 452 38.86 -7.25 -5.19
N GLY A 453 39.46 -7.84 -4.17
CA GLY A 453 40.37 -8.99 -4.35
C GLY A 453 39.64 -10.35 -4.31
N GLY A 454 38.35 -10.34 -3.97
CA GLY A 454 37.54 -11.54 -3.85
C GLY A 454 37.62 -12.19 -2.47
N PHE A 455 36.67 -13.07 -2.18
CA PHE A 455 36.61 -13.79 -0.91
C PHE A 455 37.55 -15.01 -0.94
N THR A 456 38.14 -15.31 0.21
CA THR A 456 38.85 -16.56 0.40
C THR A 456 37.87 -17.73 0.54
N PRO A 457 38.29 -18.99 0.27
CA PRO A 457 37.44 -20.15 0.50
C PRO A 457 36.91 -20.25 1.93
N GLU A 458 37.71 -19.81 2.93
CA GLU A 458 37.30 -19.79 4.33
C GLU A 458 36.22 -18.74 4.59
N ALA A 459 36.33 -17.56 3.96
CA ALA A 459 35.31 -16.51 4.06
C ALA A 459 33.98 -16.97 3.42
N ASP A 460 34.04 -17.60 2.22
CA ASP A 460 32.87 -18.19 1.57
C ASP A 460 32.21 -19.28 2.44
N ALA A 461 33.00 -20.21 2.99
CA ALA A 461 32.49 -21.27 3.86
C ALA A 461 31.85 -20.71 5.15
N MET A 462 32.45 -19.65 5.71
CA MET A 462 31.92 -18.99 6.91
C MET A 462 30.59 -18.28 6.59
N MET A 463 30.48 -17.60 5.46
CA MET A 463 29.23 -16.95 5.04
C MET A 463 28.12 -17.97 4.84
N GLN A 464 28.39 -19.11 4.18
CA GLN A 464 27.41 -20.18 4.01
C GLN A 464 26.96 -20.75 5.37
N ALA A 465 27.91 -20.98 6.30
CA ALA A 465 27.59 -21.47 7.64
C ALA A 465 26.71 -20.48 8.44
N PHE A 466 26.91 -19.16 8.28
CA PHE A 466 26.03 -18.17 8.89
C PHE A 466 24.60 -18.22 8.34
N ILE A 467 24.47 -18.42 7.03
CA ILE A 467 23.15 -18.56 6.39
C ILE A 467 22.44 -19.83 6.83
N GLU A 468 23.16 -20.92 6.95
CA GLU A 468 22.64 -22.20 7.47
C GLU A 468 22.18 -22.09 8.92
N ASN A 469 22.99 -21.48 9.79
CA ASN A 469 22.60 -21.23 11.17
C ASN A 469 21.39 -20.31 11.29
N GLY A 470 21.34 -19.25 10.49
CA GLY A 470 20.19 -18.35 10.47
C GLY A 470 18.89 -19.06 10.03
N TYR A 471 19.01 -20.04 9.13
CA TYR A 471 17.85 -20.85 8.75
C TYR A 471 17.37 -21.74 9.90
N GLU A 472 18.28 -22.41 10.62
CA GLU A 472 17.95 -23.20 11.82
C GLU A 472 17.30 -22.33 12.91
N ASP A 473 17.77 -21.10 13.07
CA ASP A 473 17.15 -20.09 13.94
C ASP A 473 15.71 -19.79 13.53
N PHE A 474 15.45 -19.63 12.23
CA PHE A 474 14.10 -19.40 11.73
C PHE A 474 13.19 -20.61 11.98
N LEU A 475 13.65 -21.81 11.65
CA LEU A 475 12.90 -23.04 11.91
C LEU A 475 12.54 -23.20 13.40
N SER A 476 13.48 -22.89 14.29
CA SER A 476 13.28 -22.96 15.75
C SER A 476 12.18 -21.99 16.21
N ARG A 477 12.21 -20.73 15.74
CA ARG A 477 11.21 -19.72 16.12
C ARG A 477 9.81 -20.08 15.61
N VAL A 478 9.71 -20.52 14.37
CA VAL A 478 8.44 -20.98 13.81
C VAL A 478 7.94 -22.23 14.53
N GLY A 479 8.81 -23.21 14.77
CA GLY A 479 8.47 -24.43 15.51
C GLY A 479 7.91 -24.14 16.90
N ALA A 480 8.57 -23.23 17.64
CA ALA A 480 8.11 -22.81 18.96
C ALA A 480 6.76 -22.06 18.89
N ALA A 481 6.57 -21.20 17.87
CA ALA A 481 5.36 -20.41 17.69
C ALA A 481 4.14 -21.24 17.27
N ARG A 482 4.36 -22.29 16.45
CA ARG A 482 3.29 -23.10 15.84
C ARG A 482 3.13 -24.48 16.47
N GLY A 483 3.95 -24.83 17.45
CA GLY A 483 3.94 -26.16 18.07
C GLY A 483 4.36 -27.28 17.10
N MET A 484 5.26 -26.96 16.17
CA MET A 484 5.76 -27.88 15.14
C MET A 484 7.19 -28.31 15.47
N THR A 485 7.55 -29.54 15.05
CA THR A 485 8.95 -29.96 15.08
C THR A 485 9.76 -29.25 13.99
N ARG A 486 11.09 -29.21 14.15
CA ARG A 486 12.01 -28.69 13.15
C ARG A 486 11.72 -29.25 11.74
N ASP A 487 11.59 -30.56 11.62
CA ASP A 487 11.37 -31.24 10.35
C ASP A 487 9.99 -30.96 9.75
N GLN A 488 8.97 -30.73 10.58
CA GLN A 488 7.65 -30.28 10.11
C GLN A 488 7.70 -28.84 9.54
N VAL A 489 8.44 -27.95 10.20
CA VAL A 489 8.62 -26.59 9.68
C VAL A 489 9.45 -26.61 8.41
N ASP A 490 10.52 -27.39 8.36
CA ASP A 490 11.38 -27.51 7.19
C ASP A 490 10.61 -28.04 5.96
N ALA A 491 9.73 -29.02 6.16
CA ALA A 491 8.90 -29.57 5.10
C ALA A 491 7.96 -28.56 4.42
N VAL A 492 7.52 -27.52 5.13
CA VAL A 492 6.68 -26.44 4.59
C VAL A 492 7.47 -25.15 4.39
N GLY A 493 8.71 -25.10 4.82
CA GLY A 493 9.63 -23.98 4.73
C GLY A 493 10.39 -23.96 3.40
N GLN A 494 11.69 -24.16 3.46
CA GLN A 494 12.58 -24.20 2.28
C GLN A 494 12.49 -22.97 1.38
N GLY A 495 12.10 -21.80 1.96
CA GLY A 495 11.87 -20.56 1.22
C GLY A 495 10.58 -20.52 0.39
N ARG A 496 9.69 -21.50 0.51
CA ARG A 496 8.44 -21.58 -0.22
C ARG A 496 7.50 -20.46 0.22
N VAL A 497 6.88 -19.81 -0.77
CA VAL A 497 5.87 -18.79 -0.57
C VAL A 497 4.50 -19.45 -0.65
N TRP A 498 3.61 -19.07 0.24
CA TRP A 498 2.25 -19.60 0.36
C TRP A 498 1.23 -18.46 0.28
N ASP A 499 0.05 -18.76 -0.21
CA ASP A 499 -1.13 -17.94 0.01
C ASP A 499 -1.67 -18.14 1.44
N GLY A 500 -2.43 -17.19 1.96
CA GLY A 500 -2.94 -17.23 3.33
C GLY A 500 -3.91 -18.38 3.58
N GLY A 501 -4.72 -18.75 2.59
CA GLY A 501 -5.64 -19.87 2.64
C GLY A 501 -4.92 -21.21 2.83
N THR A 502 -3.89 -21.47 2.02
CA THR A 502 -3.02 -22.66 2.14
C THR A 502 -2.22 -22.62 3.44
N ALA A 503 -1.63 -21.48 3.80
CA ALA A 503 -0.87 -21.32 5.04
C ALA A 503 -1.70 -21.70 6.28
N ARG A 504 -2.99 -21.31 6.31
CA ARG A 504 -3.93 -21.70 7.38
C ARG A 504 -4.10 -23.21 7.47
N GLN A 505 -4.09 -23.95 6.35
CA GLN A 505 -4.25 -25.40 6.32
C GLN A 505 -2.97 -26.12 6.80
N LEU A 506 -1.82 -25.51 6.61
CA LEU A 506 -0.52 -26.03 7.03
C LEU A 506 -0.27 -25.88 8.54
N ARG A 507 -1.03 -25.04 9.22
CA ARG A 507 -1.08 -24.67 10.65
C ARG A 507 -0.34 -23.39 11.04
#